data_f74adc38aa0d6542d878b82660dfaab3
#
_entry.id   f74adc38aa0d6542d878b82660dfaab3
#
_cell.length_a   1.000
_cell.length_b   1.000
_cell.length_c   1.000
_cell.angle_alpha   90.00
_cell.angle_beta   90.00
_cell.angle_gamma   90.00
#
_symmetry.space_group_name_H-M   'P 1'
#
loop_
_entity.id
_entity.type
_entity.pdbx_description
1 polymer ?
#
loop_
_entity_poly.entity_id
_entity_poly.type
_entity_poly.pdbx_seq_one_letter_code
_entity_poly.pdbx_strand_id
1 'polypeptide(L)'
;MAIYGIDIVALFFFGIHTYIMVYLYKKNHAYCESEPEKVLDMNDPNLPVVTVQLPIFNEFYVVDRLIETTVALKYPKDKLEIQLLDDSTDETVEKSRNLINHYKALGFDIHHLHRAGAARTGHKAGALEAGMKVARGEYIAIFDADFMPDPDFLIKTVPYFEDPQIGMVQVRWGHINADYNVLTKAQSFGIDGHFMIEQVARNGSHLWMNFNGTAGIWKKECILDSGGWEHDTLTEDFDLSYRAEMRGWKFRYFKDIVCKAEIPAMISAYKSQQFRWCKGSIQTAVKLLPRILRADLPWRIKSEAIVHLINYSVHPLMVINILFSAPLLLMDYWSGFSFYDLPIEILMGTAAILSVGSVGPMIFYAYSQKTLHKDWKRRMVYLPVLIMIGTGIAIVNTRAWLEAILGIQSSFKRTPKLKIEKNTDVLKERMKYTVPLDFHVVLEFLMGFYCLGTVFLSFALGKPQIVGFLAIYALGFFYVGYLSLKEAAWKFGASKQGSTEELPAQA
;
A
#
# COMPACT_ATOMS: atom_id res chain seq x y z
N MET A 1 -1.91 -2.23 33.94
CA MET A 1 -3.22 -2.86 33.76
C MET A 1 -4.16 -2.07 32.88
N ALA A 2 -4.57 -0.83 33.23
CA ALA A 2 -5.53 -0.05 32.42
C ALA A 2 -5.08 0.16 30.97
N ILE A 3 -3.82 0.60 30.74
CA ILE A 3 -3.25 0.82 29.40
C ILE A 3 -3.31 -0.47 28.57
N TYR A 4 -2.94 -1.61 29.13
CA TYR A 4 -2.98 -2.90 28.45
C TYR A 4 -4.42 -3.32 28.14
N GLY A 5 -5.37 -3.08 29.05
CA GLY A 5 -6.79 -3.35 28.78
C GLY A 5 -7.34 -2.51 27.63
N ILE A 6 -7.00 -1.23 27.56
CA ILE A 6 -7.38 -0.35 26.45
C ILE A 6 -6.76 -0.84 25.13
N ASP A 7 -5.47 -1.22 25.16
CA ASP A 7 -4.75 -1.75 24.00
C ASP A 7 -5.41 -2.98 23.41
N ILE A 8 -5.75 -3.97 24.26
CA ILE A 8 -6.44 -5.20 23.83
C ILE A 8 -7.81 -4.90 23.24
N VAL A 9 -8.58 -4.00 23.86
CA VAL A 9 -9.90 -3.60 23.37
C VAL A 9 -9.77 -2.92 22.02
N ALA A 10 -8.77 -2.05 21.82
CA ALA A 10 -8.52 -1.40 20.55
C ALA A 10 -8.15 -2.43 19.44
N LEU A 11 -7.24 -3.37 19.73
CA LEU A 11 -6.89 -4.45 18.81
C LEU A 11 -8.10 -5.32 18.44
N PHE A 12 -8.95 -5.63 19.44
CA PHE A 12 -10.19 -6.36 19.20
C PHE A 12 -11.12 -5.64 18.22
N PHE A 13 -11.30 -4.32 18.36
CA PHE A 13 -12.12 -3.53 17.43
C PHE A 13 -11.58 -3.56 16.00
N PHE A 14 -10.27 -3.46 15.79
CA PHE A 14 -9.69 -3.62 14.46
C PHE A 14 -9.94 -5.04 13.90
N GLY A 15 -9.84 -6.05 14.74
CA GLY A 15 -10.17 -7.43 14.34
C GLY A 15 -11.63 -7.62 13.94
N ILE A 16 -12.57 -7.09 14.73
CA ILE A 16 -14.01 -7.14 14.43
C ILE A 16 -14.35 -6.38 13.15
N HIS A 17 -13.70 -5.25 12.89
CA HIS A 17 -13.91 -4.47 11.67
C HIS A 17 -13.66 -5.30 10.41
N THR A 18 -12.73 -6.26 10.42
CA THR A 18 -12.49 -7.13 9.26
C THR A 18 -13.68 -8.04 8.93
N TYR A 19 -14.44 -8.49 9.93
CA TYR A 19 -15.70 -9.22 9.69
C TYR A 19 -16.76 -8.31 9.07
N ILE A 20 -16.84 -7.06 9.53
CA ILE A 20 -17.75 -6.07 8.93
C ILE A 20 -17.43 -5.90 7.46
N MET A 21 -16.16 -5.75 7.09
CA MET A 21 -15.74 -5.64 5.68
C MET A 21 -16.13 -6.88 4.87
N VAL A 22 -15.91 -8.09 5.39
CA VAL A 22 -16.32 -9.34 4.71
C VAL A 22 -17.84 -9.42 4.56
N TYR A 23 -18.61 -9.00 5.58
CA TYR A 23 -20.06 -8.95 5.51
C TYR A 23 -20.55 -7.97 4.44
N LEU A 24 -20.04 -6.74 4.44
CA LEU A 24 -20.39 -5.71 3.46
C LEU A 24 -20.01 -6.12 2.04
N TYR A 25 -18.86 -6.75 1.88
CA TYR A 25 -18.46 -7.36 0.60
C TYR A 25 -19.52 -8.36 0.11
N LYS A 26 -19.88 -9.35 0.95
CA LYS A 26 -20.88 -10.37 0.56
C LYS A 26 -22.22 -9.78 0.14
N LYS A 27 -22.61 -8.67 0.77
CA LYS A 27 -23.89 -8.02 0.51
C LYS A 27 -23.87 -7.20 -0.78
N ASN A 28 -22.76 -6.54 -1.11
CA ASN A 28 -22.74 -5.45 -2.07
C ASN A 28 -21.72 -5.61 -3.20
N HIS A 29 -21.08 -6.78 -3.36
CA HIS A 29 -19.97 -6.98 -4.33
C HIS A 29 -20.40 -6.77 -5.80
N ALA A 30 -21.66 -6.98 -6.12
CA ALA A 30 -22.19 -6.81 -7.48
C ALA A 30 -22.09 -5.35 -7.95
N TYR A 31 -22.19 -4.38 -7.04
CA TYR A 31 -22.04 -2.95 -7.38
C TYR A 31 -20.65 -2.62 -7.95
N CYS A 32 -19.63 -3.40 -7.63
CA CYS A 32 -18.25 -3.23 -8.07
C CYS A 32 -17.86 -4.13 -9.25
N GLU A 33 -18.84 -4.65 -9.97
CA GLU A 33 -18.64 -5.35 -11.25
C GLU A 33 -18.81 -4.34 -12.40
N SER A 34 -17.95 -4.44 -13.43
CA SER A 34 -18.11 -3.62 -14.62
C SER A 34 -19.30 -4.13 -15.44
N GLU A 35 -19.98 -3.21 -16.10
CA GLU A 35 -21.06 -3.53 -17.01
C GLU A 35 -20.47 -3.85 -18.39
N PRO A 36 -20.51 -5.11 -18.86
CA PRO A 36 -19.86 -5.52 -20.13
C PRO A 36 -20.38 -4.74 -21.33
N GLU A 37 -21.62 -4.27 -21.27
CA GLU A 37 -22.30 -3.54 -22.33
C GLU A 37 -21.94 -2.05 -22.34
N LYS A 38 -21.40 -1.55 -21.22
CA LYS A 38 -21.00 -0.14 -21.08
C LYS A 38 -19.61 0.08 -21.64
N VAL A 39 -19.51 0.03 -22.96
CA VAL A 39 -18.27 0.20 -23.72
C VAL A 39 -18.34 1.52 -24.50
N LEU A 40 -17.24 2.27 -24.47
CA LEU A 40 -17.13 3.54 -25.16
C LEU A 40 -17.26 3.35 -26.68
N ASP A 41 -18.11 4.16 -27.33
CA ASP A 41 -18.10 4.24 -28.80
C ASP A 41 -16.91 5.09 -29.25
N MET A 42 -15.92 4.44 -29.84
CA MET A 42 -14.68 5.06 -30.29
C MET A 42 -14.86 6.01 -31.49
N ASN A 43 -16.03 6.00 -32.13
CA ASN A 43 -16.37 6.85 -33.25
C ASN A 43 -17.19 8.08 -32.85
N ASP A 44 -17.54 8.21 -31.57
CA ASP A 44 -18.28 9.37 -31.07
C ASP A 44 -17.40 10.63 -31.20
N PRO A 45 -17.81 11.64 -31.99
CA PRO A 45 -17.05 12.89 -32.12
C PRO A 45 -16.94 13.68 -30.80
N ASN A 46 -17.84 13.41 -29.85
CA ASN A 46 -17.84 14.04 -28.53
C ASN A 46 -17.02 13.28 -27.48
N LEU A 47 -16.23 12.29 -27.87
CA LEU A 47 -15.33 11.62 -26.96
C LEU A 47 -14.51 12.64 -26.15
N PRO A 48 -14.46 12.50 -24.81
CA PRO A 48 -13.68 13.40 -23.98
C PRO A 48 -12.17 13.22 -24.25
N VAL A 49 -11.42 14.28 -24.07
CA VAL A 49 -9.96 14.20 -24.07
C VAL A 49 -9.51 13.60 -22.73
N VAL A 50 -8.65 12.61 -22.80
CA VAL A 50 -8.01 11.98 -21.61
C VAL A 50 -6.53 12.35 -21.60
N THR A 51 -6.06 12.87 -20.46
CA THR A 51 -4.63 13.05 -20.19
C THR A 51 -4.15 11.89 -19.30
N VAL A 52 -3.14 11.16 -19.76
CA VAL A 52 -2.48 10.13 -18.96
C VAL A 52 -1.23 10.72 -18.33
N GLN A 53 -1.17 10.77 -16.99
CA GLN A 53 -0.03 11.26 -16.23
C GLN A 53 0.82 10.09 -15.72
N LEU A 54 2.11 10.11 -16.05
CA LEU A 54 3.10 9.07 -15.73
C LEU A 54 4.20 9.67 -14.83
N PRO A 55 3.99 9.77 -13.51
CA PRO A 55 5.01 10.31 -12.61
C PRO A 55 6.17 9.32 -12.43
N ILE A 56 7.39 9.77 -12.72
CA ILE A 56 8.61 8.97 -12.58
C ILE A 56 9.72 9.71 -11.81
N PHE A 57 10.56 8.93 -11.13
CA PHE A 57 11.77 9.40 -10.47
C PHE A 57 12.84 8.32 -10.47
N ASN A 58 13.89 8.43 -11.30
CA ASN A 58 14.99 7.46 -11.44
C ASN A 58 14.48 6.02 -11.73
N GLU A 59 13.60 5.84 -12.71
CA GLU A 59 12.91 4.58 -13.05
C GLU A 59 13.51 3.89 -14.29
N PHE A 60 14.85 3.86 -14.39
CA PHE A 60 15.60 3.41 -15.57
C PHE A 60 15.15 2.04 -16.10
N TYR A 61 14.84 1.08 -15.20
CA TYR A 61 14.50 -0.29 -15.61
C TYR A 61 13.08 -0.43 -16.19
N VAL A 62 12.16 0.46 -15.85
CA VAL A 62 10.71 0.26 -16.12
C VAL A 62 10.09 1.34 -17.01
N VAL A 63 10.78 2.47 -17.25
CA VAL A 63 10.23 3.60 -18.01
C VAL A 63 9.87 3.26 -19.46
N ASP A 64 10.62 2.37 -20.11
CA ASP A 64 10.32 1.85 -21.45
C ASP A 64 8.98 1.10 -21.46
N ARG A 65 8.83 0.12 -20.58
CA ARG A 65 7.61 -0.66 -20.44
C ARG A 65 6.39 0.21 -20.11
N LEU A 66 6.55 1.21 -19.23
CA LEU A 66 5.50 2.14 -18.88
C LEU A 66 4.98 2.91 -20.10
N ILE A 67 5.88 3.47 -20.89
CA ILE A 67 5.53 4.23 -22.10
C ILE A 67 4.90 3.30 -23.14
N GLU A 68 5.50 2.14 -23.40
CA GLU A 68 5.00 1.12 -24.36
C GLU A 68 3.58 0.69 -24.03
N THR A 69 3.29 0.38 -22.76
CA THR A 69 1.93 -0.04 -22.36
C THR A 69 0.93 1.12 -22.41
N THR A 70 1.38 2.34 -22.19
CA THR A 70 0.50 3.53 -22.24
C THR A 70 0.14 3.89 -23.67
N VAL A 71 1.09 3.88 -24.61
CA VAL A 71 0.79 4.16 -26.02
C VAL A 71 -0.02 3.05 -26.70
N ALA A 72 -0.07 1.86 -26.08
CA ALA A 72 -0.91 0.75 -26.53
C ALA A 72 -2.38 0.86 -26.10
N LEU A 73 -2.74 1.88 -25.31
CA LEU A 73 -4.13 2.14 -24.91
C LEU A 73 -4.98 2.42 -26.17
N LYS A 74 -6.09 1.71 -26.25
CA LYS A 74 -7.08 1.89 -27.32
C LYS A 74 -7.89 3.16 -27.04
N TYR A 75 -7.48 4.26 -27.63
CA TYR A 75 -8.18 5.53 -27.62
C TYR A 75 -7.75 6.35 -28.83
N PRO A 76 -8.60 7.22 -29.41
CA PRO A 76 -8.22 8.07 -30.55
C PRO A 76 -6.99 8.95 -30.20
N LYS A 77 -6.00 8.95 -31.06
CA LYS A 77 -4.71 9.65 -30.78
C LYS A 77 -4.88 11.15 -30.56
N ASP A 78 -5.85 11.75 -31.20
CA ASP A 78 -6.18 13.19 -31.07
C ASP A 78 -6.94 13.52 -29.77
N LYS A 79 -7.47 12.47 -29.10
CA LYS A 79 -8.18 12.54 -27.82
C LYS A 79 -7.37 12.00 -26.65
N LEU A 80 -6.13 11.52 -26.89
CA LEU A 80 -5.25 10.94 -25.88
C LEU A 80 -3.96 11.79 -25.77
N GLU A 81 -3.82 12.51 -24.68
CA GLU A 81 -2.57 13.19 -24.29
C GLU A 81 -1.82 12.34 -23.27
N ILE A 82 -0.50 12.16 -23.45
CA ILE A 82 0.36 11.44 -22.50
C ILE A 82 1.41 12.42 -21.96
N GLN A 83 1.51 12.53 -20.64
CA GLN A 83 2.47 13.37 -19.94
C GLN A 83 3.41 12.49 -19.11
N LEU A 84 4.67 12.38 -19.50
CA LEU A 84 5.70 11.80 -18.65
C LEU A 84 6.21 12.89 -17.69
N LEU A 85 5.83 12.78 -16.42
CA LEU A 85 6.17 13.73 -15.37
C LEU A 85 7.47 13.27 -14.70
N ASP A 86 8.59 13.78 -15.16
CA ASP A 86 9.92 13.26 -14.86
C ASP A 86 10.68 14.13 -13.86
N ASP A 87 10.90 13.61 -12.66
CA ASP A 87 11.73 14.20 -11.61
C ASP A 87 13.14 13.58 -11.53
N SER A 88 13.53 12.74 -12.49
CA SER A 88 14.76 11.96 -12.44
C SER A 88 16.02 12.84 -12.47
N THR A 89 17.11 12.29 -11.92
CA THR A 89 18.42 12.92 -11.78
C THR A 89 19.55 12.06 -12.37
N ASP A 90 19.20 10.93 -12.96
CA ASP A 90 20.12 9.97 -13.56
C ASP A 90 19.83 9.80 -15.07
N GLU A 91 20.43 8.79 -15.69
CA GLU A 91 20.27 8.49 -17.11
C GLU A 91 18.83 8.15 -17.53
N THR A 92 17.89 8.02 -16.58
CA THR A 92 16.45 7.90 -16.89
C THR A 92 15.96 9.08 -17.71
N VAL A 93 16.49 10.29 -17.47
CA VAL A 93 16.10 11.53 -18.22
C VAL A 93 16.39 11.40 -19.70
N GLU A 94 17.61 10.96 -20.06
CA GLU A 94 18.00 10.81 -21.46
C GLU A 94 17.22 9.67 -22.13
N LYS A 95 17.10 8.53 -21.46
CA LYS A 95 16.30 7.38 -21.92
C LYS A 95 14.86 7.81 -22.21
N SER A 96 14.24 8.54 -21.28
CA SER A 96 12.88 9.06 -21.41
C SER A 96 12.74 9.99 -22.60
N ARG A 97 13.68 10.93 -22.76
CA ARG A 97 13.66 11.88 -23.88
C ARG A 97 13.71 11.18 -25.24
N ASN A 98 14.56 10.17 -25.38
CA ASN A 98 14.69 9.41 -26.60
C ASN A 98 13.41 8.63 -26.94
N LEU A 99 12.81 7.97 -25.94
CA LEU A 99 11.54 7.27 -26.12
C LEU A 99 10.39 8.21 -26.50
N ILE A 100 10.26 9.35 -25.81
CA ILE A 100 9.24 10.36 -26.12
C ILE A 100 9.39 10.90 -27.54
N ASN A 101 10.61 11.21 -27.99
CA ASN A 101 10.86 11.67 -29.34
C ASN A 101 10.48 10.63 -30.40
N HIS A 102 10.77 9.35 -30.12
CA HIS A 102 10.38 8.26 -30.98
C HIS A 102 8.84 8.18 -31.14
N TYR A 103 8.08 8.20 -30.05
CA TYR A 103 6.62 8.11 -30.13
C TYR A 103 5.96 9.37 -30.69
N LYS A 104 6.54 10.57 -30.46
CA LYS A 104 6.12 11.79 -31.15
C LYS A 104 6.24 11.67 -32.67
N ALA A 105 7.36 11.12 -33.17
CA ALA A 105 7.54 10.87 -34.58
C ALA A 105 6.51 9.88 -35.16
N LEU A 106 5.96 8.99 -34.34
CA LEU A 106 4.87 8.07 -34.70
C LEU A 106 3.47 8.71 -34.58
N GLY A 107 3.39 10.02 -34.29
CA GLY A 107 2.15 10.79 -34.26
C GLY A 107 1.36 10.65 -32.95
N PHE A 108 1.99 10.29 -31.84
CA PHE A 108 1.38 10.35 -30.52
C PHE A 108 1.53 11.74 -29.90
N ASP A 109 0.47 12.20 -29.21
CA ASP A 109 0.51 13.42 -28.40
C ASP A 109 1.11 13.09 -27.03
N ILE A 110 2.44 13.05 -26.96
CA ILE A 110 3.20 12.64 -25.77
C ILE A 110 4.25 13.71 -25.41
N HIS A 111 4.33 14.08 -24.14
CA HIS A 111 5.14 15.17 -23.61
C HIS A 111 6.08 14.69 -22.50
N HIS A 112 7.35 15.15 -22.55
CA HIS A 112 8.32 14.96 -21.47
C HIS A 112 8.37 16.23 -20.62
N LEU A 113 7.74 16.20 -19.45
CA LEU A 113 7.71 17.30 -18.48
C LEU A 113 8.75 17.04 -17.40
N HIS A 114 9.99 17.44 -17.67
CA HIS A 114 11.10 17.24 -16.73
C HIS A 114 11.22 18.42 -15.76
N ARG A 115 11.20 18.11 -14.44
CA ARG A 115 11.41 19.09 -13.38
C ARG A 115 12.81 18.90 -12.79
N ALA A 116 13.60 19.97 -12.72
CA ALA A 116 14.97 19.94 -12.20
C ALA A 116 15.16 20.92 -11.04
N GLY A 117 16.12 20.65 -10.16
CA GLY A 117 16.51 21.54 -9.06
C GLY A 117 15.35 21.91 -8.14
N ALA A 118 15.16 23.20 -7.89
CA ALA A 118 14.13 23.73 -7.00
C ALA A 118 12.68 23.48 -7.49
N ALA A 119 12.49 23.19 -8.80
CA ALA A 119 11.16 22.86 -9.32
C ALA A 119 10.63 21.49 -8.86
N ARG A 120 11.48 20.64 -8.29
CA ARG A 120 11.12 19.28 -7.79
C ARG A 120 10.45 19.26 -6.42
N THR A 121 9.85 20.35 -5.96
CA THR A 121 9.11 20.40 -4.71
C THR A 121 7.87 19.50 -4.75
N GLY A 122 7.49 18.92 -3.61
CA GLY A 122 6.25 18.16 -3.47
C GLY A 122 6.28 16.74 -4.05
N HIS A 123 7.43 16.22 -4.48
CA HIS A 123 7.57 14.85 -5.00
C HIS A 123 6.50 14.51 -6.05
N LYS A 124 5.84 13.35 -5.93
CA LYS A 124 4.79 12.90 -6.86
C LYS A 124 3.60 13.87 -6.92
N ALA A 125 3.11 14.36 -5.78
CA ALA A 125 2.02 15.33 -5.74
C ALA A 125 2.38 16.61 -6.52
N GLY A 126 3.57 17.13 -6.31
CA GLY A 126 4.06 18.29 -7.04
C GLY A 126 4.26 18.02 -8.54
N ALA A 127 4.60 16.80 -8.95
CA ALA A 127 4.70 16.42 -10.36
C ALA A 127 3.30 16.36 -11.00
N LEU A 128 2.34 15.72 -10.33
CA LEU A 128 0.95 15.66 -10.78
C LEU A 128 0.34 17.06 -10.89
N GLU A 129 0.55 17.93 -9.90
CA GLU A 129 0.07 19.32 -9.91
C GLU A 129 0.70 20.13 -11.07
N ALA A 130 1.99 19.95 -11.34
CA ALA A 130 2.65 20.58 -12.47
C ALA A 130 2.07 20.11 -13.82
N GLY A 131 1.82 18.82 -13.96
CA GLY A 131 1.16 18.24 -15.13
C GLY A 131 -0.28 18.74 -15.32
N MET A 132 -1.03 18.92 -14.22
CA MET A 132 -2.42 19.42 -14.24
C MET A 132 -2.53 20.82 -14.87
N LYS A 133 -1.53 21.68 -14.70
CA LYS A 133 -1.53 23.07 -15.24
C LYS A 133 -1.54 23.11 -16.76
N VAL A 134 -0.99 22.09 -17.41
CA VAL A 134 -0.87 22.00 -18.88
C VAL A 134 -1.69 20.86 -19.47
N ALA A 135 -2.36 20.05 -18.64
CA ALA A 135 -3.20 18.95 -19.08
C ALA A 135 -4.42 19.46 -19.87
N ARG A 136 -4.62 18.92 -21.08
CA ARG A 136 -5.77 19.25 -21.95
C ARG A 136 -7.01 18.43 -21.62
N GLY A 137 -6.79 17.25 -21.03
CA GLY A 137 -7.85 16.28 -20.76
C GLY A 137 -8.89 16.75 -19.76
N GLU A 138 -10.14 16.37 -20.01
CA GLU A 138 -11.24 16.44 -19.06
C GLU A 138 -11.08 15.40 -17.95
N TYR A 139 -10.49 14.26 -18.31
CA TYR A 139 -10.17 13.18 -17.40
C TYR A 139 -8.66 12.96 -17.31
N ILE A 140 -8.19 12.64 -16.10
CA ILE A 140 -6.77 12.46 -15.77
C ILE A 140 -6.58 11.00 -15.32
N ALA A 141 -5.99 10.17 -16.17
CA ALA A 141 -5.58 8.81 -15.81
C ALA A 141 -4.16 8.84 -15.24
N ILE A 142 -3.90 8.07 -14.19
CA ILE A 142 -2.60 8.06 -13.51
C ILE A 142 -2.06 6.64 -13.43
N PHE A 143 -0.81 6.45 -13.90
CA PHE A 143 -0.10 5.18 -13.77
C PHE A 143 1.32 5.39 -13.23
N ASP A 144 1.63 4.74 -12.10
CA ASP A 144 2.99 4.69 -11.57
C ASP A 144 3.89 3.84 -12.49
N ALA A 145 5.20 4.02 -12.36
CA ALA A 145 6.21 3.46 -13.27
C ALA A 145 6.19 1.92 -13.43
N ASP A 146 5.68 1.20 -12.46
CA ASP A 146 5.57 -0.26 -12.46
C ASP A 146 4.22 -0.80 -12.92
N PHE A 147 3.25 0.07 -13.22
CA PHE A 147 1.92 -0.33 -13.66
C PHE A 147 1.85 -0.56 -15.17
N MET A 148 1.07 -1.56 -15.54
CA MET A 148 0.82 -1.94 -16.93
C MET A 148 -0.69 -1.93 -17.16
N PRO A 149 -1.26 -0.81 -17.66
CA PRO A 149 -2.66 -0.77 -18.02
C PRO A 149 -2.96 -1.73 -19.16
N ASP A 150 -4.12 -2.39 -19.08
CA ASP A 150 -4.66 -3.16 -20.20
C ASP A 150 -5.02 -2.19 -21.34
N PRO A 151 -4.82 -2.54 -22.62
CA PRO A 151 -5.20 -1.69 -23.74
C PRO A 151 -6.65 -1.19 -23.71
N ASP A 152 -7.58 -1.95 -23.13
CA ASP A 152 -8.98 -1.59 -22.99
C ASP A 152 -9.32 -0.75 -21.76
N PHE A 153 -8.31 -0.33 -20.99
CA PHE A 153 -8.51 0.36 -19.71
C PHE A 153 -9.42 1.60 -19.85
N LEU A 154 -9.14 2.51 -20.78
CA LEU A 154 -9.91 3.71 -20.99
C LEU A 154 -11.32 3.41 -21.50
N ILE A 155 -11.46 2.48 -22.42
CA ILE A 155 -12.75 2.06 -22.98
C ILE A 155 -13.69 1.53 -21.90
N LYS A 156 -13.15 0.84 -20.89
CA LYS A 156 -13.90 0.23 -19.79
C LYS A 156 -14.16 1.16 -18.62
N THR A 157 -13.48 2.31 -18.53
CA THR A 157 -13.54 3.16 -17.34
C THR A 157 -14.15 4.54 -17.62
N VAL A 158 -13.87 5.15 -18.76
CA VAL A 158 -14.39 6.48 -19.13
C VAL A 158 -15.92 6.54 -19.18
N PRO A 159 -16.68 5.54 -19.65
CA PRO A 159 -18.13 5.61 -19.73
C PRO A 159 -18.85 5.86 -18.39
N TYR A 160 -18.21 5.56 -17.27
CA TYR A 160 -18.83 5.74 -15.96
C TYR A 160 -18.90 7.20 -15.49
N PHE A 161 -18.16 8.11 -16.16
CA PHE A 161 -18.25 9.55 -15.91
C PHE A 161 -19.47 10.22 -16.55
N GLU A 162 -20.32 9.48 -17.27
CA GLU A 162 -21.66 9.97 -17.69
C GLU A 162 -22.52 10.38 -16.48
N ASP A 163 -22.33 9.74 -15.31
CA ASP A 163 -22.86 10.25 -14.05
C ASP A 163 -22.00 11.45 -13.61
N PRO A 164 -22.56 12.69 -13.63
CA PRO A 164 -21.80 13.90 -13.32
C PRO A 164 -21.28 13.94 -11.87
N GLN A 165 -21.83 13.12 -10.99
CA GLN A 165 -21.39 13.03 -9.59
C GLN A 165 -20.14 12.17 -9.41
N ILE A 166 -19.78 11.37 -10.42
CA ILE A 166 -18.57 10.54 -10.36
C ILE A 166 -17.33 11.41 -10.57
N GLY A 167 -16.52 11.52 -9.54
CA GLY A 167 -15.25 12.26 -9.57
C GLY A 167 -14.03 11.39 -9.83
N MET A 168 -14.10 10.08 -9.52
CA MET A 168 -12.98 9.17 -9.67
C MET A 168 -13.44 7.73 -9.94
N VAL A 169 -12.68 7.04 -10.79
CA VAL A 169 -12.82 5.60 -11.05
C VAL A 169 -11.49 4.92 -10.70
N GLN A 170 -11.52 3.95 -9.77
CA GLN A 170 -10.39 3.11 -9.39
C GLN A 170 -10.61 1.68 -9.89
N VAL A 171 -9.53 1.03 -10.38
CA VAL A 171 -9.56 -0.39 -10.73
C VAL A 171 -8.67 -1.22 -9.81
N ARG A 172 -8.87 -2.54 -9.84
CA ARG A 172 -8.12 -3.48 -9.01
C ARG A 172 -6.65 -3.58 -9.43
N TRP A 173 -5.75 -3.59 -8.46
CA TRP A 173 -4.35 -3.93 -8.72
C TRP A 173 -4.20 -5.44 -8.89
N GLY A 174 -3.52 -5.83 -9.96
CA GLY A 174 -3.02 -7.18 -10.16
C GLY A 174 -1.51 -7.24 -9.90
N HIS A 175 -0.95 -8.44 -9.98
CA HIS A 175 0.45 -8.67 -9.68
C HIS A 175 1.17 -9.30 -10.87
N ILE A 176 2.35 -8.75 -11.24
CA ILE A 176 3.19 -9.30 -12.30
C ILE A 176 4.06 -10.42 -11.73
N ASN A 177 4.61 -10.20 -10.55
CA ASN A 177 5.65 -11.04 -9.91
C ASN A 177 5.22 -11.68 -8.60
N ALA A 178 3.91 -11.95 -8.39
CA ALA A 178 3.42 -12.55 -7.14
C ALA A 178 4.15 -13.86 -6.78
N ASP A 179 4.47 -14.68 -7.78
CA ASP A 179 5.09 -15.98 -7.60
C ASP A 179 6.62 -15.97 -7.54
N TYR A 180 7.25 -14.80 -7.60
CA TYR A 180 8.72 -14.67 -7.66
C TYR A 180 9.42 -15.22 -6.41
N ASN A 181 8.96 -14.89 -5.21
CA ASN A 181 9.50 -15.41 -3.95
C ASN A 181 8.41 -15.46 -2.85
N VAL A 182 8.78 -15.99 -1.67
CA VAL A 182 7.86 -16.10 -0.53
C VAL A 182 7.37 -14.73 -0.04
N LEU A 183 8.23 -13.70 -0.09
CA LEU A 183 7.88 -12.33 0.29
C LEU A 183 6.82 -11.73 -0.65
N THR A 184 7.00 -11.89 -1.97
CA THR A 184 6.02 -11.38 -2.95
C THR A 184 4.69 -12.13 -2.86
N LYS A 185 4.73 -13.46 -2.64
CA LYS A 185 3.51 -14.25 -2.39
C LYS A 185 2.74 -13.77 -1.17
N ALA A 186 3.41 -13.53 -0.05
CA ALA A 186 2.76 -13.01 1.15
C ALA A 186 2.20 -11.60 0.95
N GLN A 187 2.94 -10.70 0.29
CA GLN A 187 2.46 -9.35 -0.02
C GLN A 187 1.22 -9.36 -0.91
N SER A 188 1.15 -10.26 -1.90
CA SER A 188 -0.02 -10.36 -2.78
C SER A 188 -1.30 -10.63 -1.99
N PHE A 189 -1.25 -11.41 -0.90
CA PHE A 189 -2.40 -11.63 -0.01
C PHE A 189 -2.89 -10.33 0.63
N GLY A 190 -1.97 -9.50 1.13
CA GLY A 190 -2.31 -8.21 1.74
C GLY A 190 -3.01 -7.29 0.75
N ILE A 191 -2.43 -7.14 -0.45
CA ILE A 191 -2.95 -6.30 -1.53
C ILE A 191 -4.29 -6.86 -2.04
N ASP A 192 -4.40 -8.17 -2.25
CA ASP A 192 -5.65 -8.83 -2.65
C ASP A 192 -6.75 -8.62 -1.58
N GLY A 193 -6.42 -8.66 -0.30
CA GLY A 193 -7.37 -8.37 0.79
C GLY A 193 -7.95 -6.97 0.65
N HIS A 194 -7.09 -5.97 0.47
CA HIS A 194 -7.49 -4.58 0.30
C HIS A 194 -8.38 -4.39 -0.94
N PHE A 195 -7.93 -4.84 -2.12
CA PHE A 195 -8.66 -4.59 -3.36
C PHE A 195 -9.91 -5.47 -3.53
N MET A 196 -9.87 -6.75 -3.10
CA MET A 196 -11.01 -7.65 -3.29
C MET A 196 -12.07 -7.55 -2.21
N ILE A 197 -11.69 -7.20 -0.98
CA ILE A 197 -12.65 -7.16 0.11
C ILE A 197 -12.91 -5.72 0.55
N GLU A 198 -11.87 -4.98 0.94
CA GLU A 198 -12.07 -3.66 1.57
C GLU A 198 -12.60 -2.63 0.56
N GLN A 199 -11.95 -2.42 -0.58
CA GLN A 199 -12.40 -1.45 -1.58
C GLN A 199 -13.80 -1.80 -2.13
N VAL A 200 -14.09 -3.09 -2.34
CA VAL A 200 -15.42 -3.55 -2.75
C VAL A 200 -16.47 -3.29 -1.67
N ALA A 201 -16.15 -3.61 -0.41
CA ALA A 201 -17.06 -3.39 0.71
C ALA A 201 -17.36 -1.89 0.87
N ARG A 202 -16.34 -1.03 0.80
CA ARG A 202 -16.48 0.42 0.93
C ARG A 202 -17.32 0.99 -0.21
N ASN A 203 -16.92 0.78 -1.45
CA ASN A 203 -17.59 1.34 -2.60
C ASN A 203 -19.03 0.79 -2.75
N GLY A 204 -19.20 -0.53 -2.65
CA GLY A 204 -20.52 -1.17 -2.76
C GLY A 204 -21.50 -0.78 -1.64
N SER A 205 -20.99 -0.32 -0.50
CA SER A 205 -21.80 0.16 0.63
C SER A 205 -21.91 1.69 0.70
N HIS A 206 -21.42 2.40 -0.30
CA HIS A 206 -21.37 3.87 -0.34
C HIS A 206 -20.65 4.45 0.91
N LEU A 207 -19.59 3.77 1.35
CA LEU A 207 -18.63 4.28 2.33
C LEU A 207 -17.50 5.00 1.60
N TRP A 208 -16.86 5.90 2.28
CA TRP A 208 -15.70 6.58 1.72
C TRP A 208 -14.55 5.60 1.46
N MET A 209 -13.97 5.75 0.28
CA MET A 209 -12.85 4.96 -0.19
C MET A 209 -11.72 5.87 -0.66
N ASN A 210 -10.52 5.33 -0.81
CA ASN A 210 -9.41 6.10 -1.36
C ASN A 210 -9.04 5.66 -2.78
N PHE A 211 -8.58 6.61 -3.56
CA PHE A 211 -7.68 6.36 -4.68
C PHE A 211 -6.35 5.83 -4.15
N ASN A 212 -5.81 4.81 -4.78
CA ASN A 212 -4.57 4.16 -4.32
C ASN A 212 -3.31 4.72 -5.03
N GLY A 213 -3.37 5.96 -5.46
CA GLY A 213 -2.28 6.69 -6.11
C GLY A 213 -2.09 6.41 -7.59
N THR A 214 -2.66 5.32 -8.11
CA THR A 214 -2.42 4.85 -9.49
C THR A 214 -3.53 3.89 -9.94
N ALA A 215 -3.51 3.55 -11.24
CA ALA A 215 -4.51 2.65 -11.85
C ALA A 215 -5.95 3.13 -11.67
N GLY A 216 -6.17 4.39 -11.95
CA GLY A 216 -7.49 5.00 -11.93
C GLY A 216 -7.53 6.28 -12.72
N ILE A 217 -8.74 6.82 -12.86
CA ILE A 217 -9.04 8.05 -13.60
C ILE A 217 -9.78 9.00 -12.68
N TRP A 218 -9.41 10.26 -12.75
CA TRP A 218 -10.07 11.35 -12.08
C TRP A 218 -10.76 12.27 -13.09
N LYS A 219 -11.93 12.81 -12.73
CA LYS A 219 -12.46 13.98 -13.39
C LYS A 219 -11.62 15.20 -12.99
N LYS A 220 -11.07 15.94 -13.96
CA LYS A 220 -10.21 17.10 -13.69
C LYS A 220 -10.90 18.13 -12.80
N GLU A 221 -12.19 18.37 -13.06
CA GLU A 221 -13.05 19.24 -12.24
C GLU A 221 -13.07 18.80 -10.76
N CYS A 222 -13.17 17.49 -10.48
CA CYS A 222 -13.17 16.95 -9.12
C CYS A 222 -11.85 17.26 -8.40
N ILE A 223 -10.70 17.08 -9.07
CA ILE A 223 -9.39 17.42 -8.50
C ILE A 223 -9.34 18.93 -8.15
N LEU A 224 -9.72 19.79 -9.07
CA LEU A 224 -9.68 21.26 -8.89
C LEU A 224 -10.65 21.73 -7.81
N ASP A 225 -11.90 21.25 -7.83
CA ASP A 225 -12.90 21.57 -6.81
C ASP A 225 -12.45 21.12 -5.42
N SER A 226 -11.71 20.01 -5.33
CA SER A 226 -11.20 19.48 -4.06
C SER A 226 -9.91 20.17 -3.57
N GLY A 227 -9.42 21.20 -4.28
CA GLY A 227 -8.24 21.98 -3.91
C GLY A 227 -6.92 21.51 -4.52
N GLY A 228 -6.94 20.59 -5.51
CA GLY A 228 -5.75 20.12 -6.22
C GLY A 228 -4.92 19.11 -5.43
N TRP A 229 -3.75 18.77 -5.97
CA TRP A 229 -2.79 17.88 -5.34
C TRP A 229 -1.99 18.63 -4.27
N GLU A 230 -2.16 18.25 -3.01
CA GLU A 230 -1.38 18.79 -1.89
C GLU A 230 -0.24 17.83 -1.52
N HIS A 231 0.87 18.38 -1.00
CA HIS A 231 2.10 17.60 -0.71
C HIS A 231 2.52 17.67 0.77
N ASP A 232 1.59 18.03 1.63
CA ASP A 232 1.77 18.10 3.09
C ASP A 232 1.62 16.74 3.78
N THR A 233 1.18 15.73 3.06
CA THR A 233 1.13 14.32 3.49
C THR A 233 1.93 13.42 2.53
N LEU A 234 2.39 12.25 2.99
CA LEU A 234 3.08 11.27 2.13
C LEU A 234 2.12 10.40 1.30
N THR A 235 0.80 10.60 1.44
CA THR A 235 -0.26 9.94 0.67
C THR A 235 -1.20 11.01 0.13
N GLU A 236 -0.74 11.71 -0.91
CA GLU A 236 -1.48 12.76 -1.61
C GLU A 236 -2.79 12.26 -2.18
N ASP A 237 -2.82 10.99 -2.55
CA ASP A 237 -3.97 10.27 -3.08
C ASP A 237 -5.06 10.06 -2.03
N PHE A 238 -4.68 9.63 -0.83
CA PHE A 238 -5.60 9.44 0.29
C PHE A 238 -6.18 10.77 0.77
N ASP A 239 -5.33 11.80 0.87
CA ASP A 239 -5.74 13.16 1.23
C ASP A 239 -6.74 13.73 0.23
N LEU A 240 -6.42 13.72 -1.08
CA LEU A 240 -7.32 14.22 -2.12
C LEU A 240 -8.63 13.45 -2.15
N SER A 241 -8.61 12.12 -2.00
CA SER A 241 -9.80 11.29 -1.99
C SER A 241 -10.79 11.73 -0.92
N TYR A 242 -10.31 11.89 0.31
CA TYR A 242 -11.16 12.31 1.40
C TYR A 242 -11.66 13.76 1.26
N ARG A 243 -10.84 14.67 0.72
CA ARG A 243 -11.28 16.04 0.41
C ARG A 243 -12.38 16.05 -0.65
N ALA A 244 -12.27 15.20 -1.67
CA ALA A 244 -13.28 15.10 -2.73
C ALA A 244 -14.61 14.54 -2.20
N GLU A 245 -14.57 13.46 -1.42
CA GLU A 245 -15.78 12.86 -0.84
C GLU A 245 -16.45 13.79 0.20
N MET A 246 -15.66 14.59 0.94
CA MET A 246 -16.21 15.66 1.80
C MET A 246 -16.98 16.74 1.02
N ARG A 247 -16.67 16.93 -0.26
CA ARG A 247 -17.38 17.87 -1.15
C ARG A 247 -18.58 17.23 -1.85
N GLY A 248 -18.81 15.94 -1.62
CA GLY A 248 -19.96 15.20 -2.16
C GLY A 248 -19.66 14.45 -3.47
N TRP A 249 -18.42 14.45 -3.95
CA TRP A 249 -18.03 13.64 -5.09
C TRP A 249 -18.17 12.16 -4.76
N LYS A 250 -18.63 11.36 -5.73
CA LYS A 250 -18.76 9.91 -5.63
C LYS A 250 -17.64 9.22 -6.40
N PHE A 251 -17.25 8.04 -5.93
CA PHE A 251 -16.23 7.22 -6.56
C PHE A 251 -16.82 5.89 -7.02
N ARG A 252 -16.23 5.32 -8.09
CA ARG A 252 -16.53 3.97 -8.55
C ARG A 252 -15.29 3.11 -8.45
N TYR A 253 -15.48 1.88 -8.04
CA TYR A 253 -14.43 0.87 -7.98
C TYR A 253 -14.85 -0.37 -8.76
N PHE A 254 -13.93 -0.90 -9.59
CA PHE A 254 -14.17 -2.11 -10.37
C PHE A 254 -13.16 -3.20 -10.00
N LYS A 255 -13.65 -4.32 -9.46
CA LYS A 255 -12.84 -5.47 -9.03
C LYS A 255 -12.39 -6.37 -10.19
N ASP A 256 -13.11 -6.36 -11.31
CA ASP A 256 -12.91 -7.19 -12.49
C ASP A 256 -12.03 -6.50 -13.56
N ILE A 257 -11.94 -5.18 -13.57
CA ILE A 257 -10.97 -4.44 -14.37
C ILE A 257 -9.64 -4.42 -13.60
N VAL A 258 -8.57 -4.97 -14.22
CA VAL A 258 -7.30 -5.21 -13.53
C VAL A 258 -6.17 -4.44 -14.20
N CYS A 259 -5.41 -3.69 -13.41
CA CYS A 259 -4.14 -3.11 -13.81
C CYS A 259 -3.01 -3.79 -13.04
N LYS A 260 -2.09 -4.46 -13.75
CA LYS A 260 -1.02 -5.24 -13.13
C LYS A 260 0.17 -4.36 -12.75
N ALA A 261 0.80 -4.68 -11.62
CA ALA A 261 1.98 -3.97 -11.11
C ALA A 261 3.02 -4.92 -10.53
N GLU A 262 4.23 -4.42 -10.38
CA GLU A 262 5.31 -5.11 -9.69
C GLU A 262 5.18 -4.94 -8.18
N ILE A 263 5.31 -6.05 -7.42
CA ILE A 263 5.37 -6.03 -5.95
C ILE A 263 6.86 -5.99 -5.54
N PRO A 264 7.23 -5.26 -4.47
CA PRO A 264 8.60 -5.25 -3.96
C PRO A 264 9.15 -6.64 -3.67
N ALA A 265 10.19 -7.04 -4.40
CA ALA A 265 10.83 -8.35 -4.22
C ALA A 265 11.84 -8.38 -3.06
N MET A 266 12.17 -7.20 -2.49
CA MET A 266 13.12 -7.01 -1.39
C MET A 266 12.42 -6.51 -0.14
N ILE A 267 12.82 -7.02 1.05
CA ILE A 267 12.23 -6.61 2.33
C ILE A 267 12.53 -5.15 2.65
N SER A 268 13.70 -4.64 2.28
CA SER A 268 14.07 -3.23 2.47
C SER A 268 13.16 -2.28 1.69
N ALA A 269 12.81 -2.64 0.45
CA ALA A 269 11.88 -1.89 -0.39
C ALA A 269 10.45 -1.95 0.17
N TYR A 270 10.01 -3.12 0.63
CA TYR A 270 8.71 -3.30 1.27
C TYR A 270 8.59 -2.49 2.57
N LYS A 271 9.58 -2.54 3.46
CA LYS A 271 9.62 -1.71 4.69
C LYS A 271 9.51 -0.22 4.37
N SER A 272 10.25 0.26 3.37
CA SER A 272 10.18 1.65 2.92
C SER A 272 8.78 2.03 2.40
N GLN A 273 8.13 1.15 1.65
CA GLN A 273 6.77 1.34 1.14
C GLN A 273 5.76 1.40 2.30
N GLN A 274 5.80 0.44 3.22
CA GLN A 274 4.90 0.37 4.37
C GLN A 274 5.08 1.56 5.33
N PHE A 275 6.33 2.01 5.53
CA PHE A 275 6.62 3.23 6.28
C PHE A 275 5.91 4.46 5.69
N ARG A 276 5.97 4.63 4.36
CA ARG A 276 5.31 5.75 3.67
C ARG A 276 3.79 5.67 3.79
N TRP A 277 3.22 4.50 3.57
CA TRP A 277 1.78 4.29 3.67
C TRP A 277 1.26 4.54 5.09
N CYS A 278 1.95 3.99 6.09
CA CYS A 278 1.62 4.22 7.50
C CYS A 278 1.72 5.71 7.85
N LYS A 279 2.87 6.34 7.57
CA LYS A 279 3.09 7.76 7.91
C LYS A 279 2.07 8.65 7.21
N GLY A 280 1.86 8.47 5.91
CA GLY A 280 0.92 9.27 5.13
C GLY A 280 -0.53 9.10 5.59
N SER A 281 -0.97 7.86 5.87
CA SER A 281 -2.31 7.60 6.41
C SER A 281 -2.56 8.35 7.71
N ILE A 282 -1.61 8.30 8.65
CA ILE A 282 -1.74 9.00 9.94
C ILE A 282 -1.62 10.52 9.78
N GLN A 283 -0.77 11.03 8.88
CA GLN A 283 -0.74 12.47 8.55
C GLN A 283 -2.10 12.94 8.00
N THR A 284 -2.70 12.17 7.09
CA THR A 284 -4.04 12.43 6.56
C THR A 284 -5.10 12.37 7.67
N ALA A 285 -4.99 11.42 8.60
CA ALA A 285 -5.87 11.35 9.76
C ALA A 285 -5.76 12.62 10.63
N VAL A 286 -4.55 13.03 10.98
CA VAL A 286 -4.31 14.25 11.79
C VAL A 286 -4.90 15.49 11.09
N LYS A 287 -4.73 15.59 9.77
CA LYS A 287 -5.22 16.71 8.96
C LYS A 287 -6.74 16.73 8.83
N LEU A 288 -7.36 15.61 8.52
CA LEU A 288 -8.76 15.58 8.07
C LEU A 288 -9.77 15.09 9.11
N LEU A 289 -9.41 14.24 10.09
CA LEU A 289 -10.37 13.74 11.08
C LEU A 289 -11.08 14.85 11.86
N PRO A 290 -10.41 15.94 12.31
CA PRO A 290 -11.11 17.02 13.01
C PRO A 290 -12.19 17.69 12.15
N ARG A 291 -11.98 17.77 10.82
CA ARG A 291 -12.92 18.33 9.85
C ARG A 291 -14.09 17.37 9.62
N ILE A 292 -13.81 16.08 9.42
CA ILE A 292 -14.80 15.02 9.21
C ILE A 292 -15.74 14.90 10.42
N LEU A 293 -15.20 14.94 11.64
CA LEU A 293 -16.00 14.83 12.86
C LEU A 293 -16.95 16.01 13.06
N ARG A 294 -16.56 17.23 12.62
CA ARG A 294 -17.39 18.44 12.70
C ARG A 294 -18.38 18.56 11.54
N ALA A 295 -18.14 17.89 10.40
CA ALA A 295 -19.00 17.94 9.25
C ALA A 295 -20.39 17.34 9.53
N ASP A 296 -21.42 17.80 8.83
CA ASP A 296 -22.76 17.22 8.89
C ASP A 296 -22.81 15.93 8.02
N LEU A 297 -22.33 14.84 8.59
CA LEU A 297 -22.22 13.53 7.95
C LEU A 297 -22.86 12.46 8.83
N PRO A 298 -23.49 11.44 8.23
CA PRO A 298 -24.00 10.28 8.96
C PRO A 298 -22.91 9.64 9.82
N TRP A 299 -23.25 9.20 11.05
CA TRP A 299 -22.28 8.56 11.95
C TRP A 299 -21.61 7.33 11.32
N ARG A 300 -22.32 6.60 10.47
CA ARG A 300 -21.76 5.46 9.72
C ARG A 300 -20.56 5.87 8.86
N ILE A 301 -20.62 7.03 8.20
CA ILE A 301 -19.48 7.53 7.40
C ILE A 301 -18.35 7.97 8.31
N LYS A 302 -18.65 8.69 9.41
CA LYS A 302 -17.63 9.14 10.36
C LYS A 302 -16.88 7.99 11.01
N SER A 303 -17.59 6.98 11.51
CA SER A 303 -16.98 5.81 12.17
C SER A 303 -16.08 5.01 11.21
N GLU A 304 -16.55 4.78 9.98
CA GLU A 304 -15.76 4.09 8.97
C GLU A 304 -14.55 4.92 8.49
N ALA A 305 -14.70 6.23 8.39
CA ALA A 305 -13.58 7.14 8.07
C ALA A 305 -12.52 7.12 9.18
N ILE A 306 -12.92 7.11 10.45
CA ILE A 306 -11.98 6.98 11.58
C ILE A 306 -11.17 5.70 11.41
N VAL A 307 -11.83 4.53 11.35
CA VAL A 307 -11.13 3.24 11.27
C VAL A 307 -10.22 3.17 10.06
N HIS A 308 -10.66 3.65 8.90
CA HIS A 308 -9.89 3.63 7.67
C HIS A 308 -8.61 4.49 7.77
N LEU A 309 -8.74 5.73 8.26
CA LEU A 309 -7.61 6.65 8.38
C LEU A 309 -6.58 6.22 9.43
N ILE A 310 -7.02 5.60 10.53
CA ILE A 310 -6.12 5.18 11.62
C ILE A 310 -5.75 3.70 11.58
N ASN A 311 -6.07 2.98 10.50
CA ASN A 311 -5.86 1.52 10.41
C ASN A 311 -4.43 1.08 10.76
N TYR A 312 -3.41 1.88 10.39
CA TYR A 312 -2.02 1.60 10.76
C TYR A 312 -1.71 1.71 12.25
N SER A 313 -2.63 2.22 13.07
CA SER A 313 -2.47 2.25 14.54
C SER A 313 -2.41 0.84 15.15
N VAL A 314 -2.79 -0.19 14.42
CA VAL A 314 -2.61 -1.58 14.84
C VAL A 314 -1.14 -1.90 15.17
N HIS A 315 -0.16 -1.29 14.48
CA HIS A 315 1.26 -1.56 14.70
C HIS A 315 1.79 -1.05 16.05
N PRO A 316 1.61 0.22 16.45
CA PRO A 316 2.00 0.65 17.80
C PRO A 316 1.24 -0.11 18.90
N LEU A 317 -0.04 -0.46 18.71
CA LEU A 317 -0.78 -1.30 19.65
C LEU A 317 -0.13 -2.69 19.78
N MET A 318 0.26 -3.33 18.69
CA MET A 318 1.00 -4.59 18.72
C MET A 318 2.32 -4.48 19.50
N VAL A 319 3.09 -3.40 19.30
CA VAL A 319 4.36 -3.18 20.01
C VAL A 319 4.11 -2.97 21.50
N ILE A 320 3.09 -2.19 21.87
CA ILE A 320 2.67 -2.00 23.28
C ILE A 320 2.31 -3.34 23.90
N ASN A 321 1.49 -4.14 23.24
CA ASN A 321 1.07 -5.46 23.72
C ASN A 321 2.26 -6.38 24.02
N ILE A 322 3.26 -6.40 23.12
CA ILE A 322 4.49 -7.16 23.31
C ILE A 322 5.28 -6.63 24.51
N LEU A 323 5.53 -5.33 24.58
CA LEU A 323 6.35 -4.73 25.64
C LEU A 323 5.75 -4.92 27.04
N PHE A 324 4.43 -4.96 27.15
CA PHE A 324 3.75 -5.23 28.44
C PHE A 324 3.74 -6.70 28.81
N SER A 325 4.04 -7.65 27.92
CA SER A 325 3.92 -9.09 28.18
C SER A 325 4.81 -9.57 29.34
N ALA A 326 6.11 -9.25 29.35
CA ALA A 326 7.00 -9.64 30.45
C ALA A 326 6.71 -8.89 31.77
N PRO A 327 6.51 -7.56 31.81
CA PRO A 327 6.10 -6.87 33.02
C PRO A 327 4.83 -7.42 33.67
N LEU A 328 3.83 -7.79 32.87
CA LEU A 328 2.59 -8.37 33.38
C LEU A 328 2.80 -9.76 33.99
N LEU A 329 3.64 -10.61 33.38
CA LEU A 329 4.01 -11.90 33.96
C LEU A 329 4.74 -11.74 35.31
N LEU A 330 5.68 -10.80 35.41
CA LEU A 330 6.42 -10.53 36.63
C LEU A 330 5.53 -9.89 37.71
N MET A 331 4.64 -9.00 37.32
CA MET A 331 3.70 -8.36 38.27
C MET A 331 2.74 -9.38 38.87
N ASP A 332 2.24 -10.32 38.08
CA ASP A 332 1.42 -11.42 38.53
C ASP A 332 2.18 -12.33 39.53
N TYR A 333 3.46 -12.59 39.28
CA TYR A 333 4.33 -13.37 40.18
C TYR A 333 4.59 -12.65 41.52
N TRP A 334 4.86 -11.35 41.51
CA TRP A 334 5.23 -10.61 42.72
C TRP A 334 4.05 -10.12 43.55
N SER A 335 2.91 -9.79 42.94
CA SER A 335 1.76 -9.22 43.63
C SER A 335 0.88 -10.29 44.30
N GLY A 336 1.08 -11.56 43.96
CA GLY A 336 0.17 -12.65 44.35
C GLY A 336 -1.25 -12.52 43.79
N PHE A 337 -1.50 -11.44 43.01
CA PHE A 337 -2.77 -11.28 42.28
C PHE A 337 -2.59 -11.90 40.90
N SER A 338 -3.22 -13.06 40.72
CA SER A 338 -3.21 -13.72 39.41
C SER A 338 -4.50 -13.44 38.66
N PHE A 339 -4.38 -13.12 37.39
CA PHE A 339 -5.52 -13.13 36.46
C PHE A 339 -6.22 -14.51 36.47
N TYR A 340 -5.47 -15.56 36.81
CA TYR A 340 -6.01 -16.94 36.89
C TYR A 340 -6.81 -17.18 38.12
N ASP A 341 -6.83 -16.26 39.11
CA ASP A 341 -7.72 -16.32 40.29
C ASP A 341 -9.12 -15.79 39.93
N LEU A 342 -9.32 -15.25 38.72
CA LEU A 342 -10.63 -14.92 38.20
C LEU A 342 -11.44 -16.23 37.95
N PRO A 343 -12.76 -16.18 38.10
CA PRO A 343 -13.62 -17.31 37.76
C PRO A 343 -13.32 -17.81 36.35
N ILE A 344 -13.22 -19.12 36.18
CA ILE A 344 -12.84 -19.75 34.90
C ILE A 344 -13.76 -19.32 33.75
N GLU A 345 -15.03 -19.02 34.05
CA GLU A 345 -16.03 -18.55 33.11
C GLU A 345 -15.65 -17.17 32.53
N ILE A 346 -15.12 -16.27 33.38
CA ILE A 346 -14.66 -14.93 32.98
C ILE A 346 -13.40 -15.06 32.11
N LEU A 347 -12.46 -15.90 32.53
CA LEU A 347 -11.24 -16.17 31.77
C LEU A 347 -11.54 -16.75 30.38
N MET A 348 -12.35 -17.79 30.34
CA MET A 348 -12.73 -18.44 29.07
C MET A 348 -13.57 -17.52 28.19
N GLY A 349 -14.50 -16.76 28.77
CA GLY A 349 -15.30 -15.77 28.06
C GLY A 349 -14.45 -14.68 27.45
N THR A 350 -13.50 -14.11 28.20
CA THR A 350 -12.57 -13.09 27.71
C THR A 350 -11.66 -13.65 26.63
N ALA A 351 -11.08 -14.84 26.81
CA ALA A 351 -10.23 -15.48 25.82
C ALA A 351 -11.01 -15.80 24.53
N ALA A 352 -12.25 -16.23 24.62
CA ALA A 352 -13.11 -16.49 23.46
C ALA A 352 -13.39 -15.18 22.68
N ILE A 353 -13.74 -14.09 23.38
CA ILE A 353 -13.99 -12.79 22.76
C ILE A 353 -12.72 -12.29 22.03
N LEU A 354 -11.58 -12.32 22.68
CA LEU A 354 -10.31 -11.87 22.07
C LEU A 354 -9.90 -12.75 20.89
N SER A 355 -10.14 -14.06 20.96
CA SER A 355 -9.91 -14.99 19.86
C SER A 355 -10.74 -14.66 18.63
N VAL A 356 -11.99 -14.23 18.80
CA VAL A 356 -12.84 -13.77 17.69
C VAL A 356 -12.18 -12.60 16.96
N GLY A 357 -11.68 -11.57 17.68
CA GLY A 357 -10.97 -10.46 17.07
C GLY A 357 -9.72 -10.89 16.30
N SER A 358 -8.93 -11.82 16.86
CA SER A 358 -7.70 -12.31 16.24
C SER A 358 -7.92 -13.15 14.98
N VAL A 359 -9.04 -13.86 14.87
CA VAL A 359 -9.40 -14.69 13.71
C VAL A 359 -9.93 -13.84 12.55
N GLY A 360 -10.45 -12.65 12.82
CA GLY A 360 -11.02 -11.76 11.81
C GLY A 360 -10.12 -11.52 10.59
N PRO A 361 -8.88 -11.04 10.76
CA PRO A 361 -7.95 -10.86 9.66
C PRO A 361 -7.68 -12.14 8.87
N MET A 362 -7.63 -13.31 9.52
CA MET A 362 -7.43 -14.58 8.82
C MET A 362 -8.60 -14.92 7.91
N ILE A 363 -9.84 -14.70 8.37
CA ILE A 363 -11.05 -14.89 7.56
C ILE A 363 -11.07 -13.89 6.40
N PHE A 364 -10.71 -12.66 6.64
CA PHE A 364 -10.64 -11.61 5.62
C PHE A 364 -9.71 -12.01 4.46
N TYR A 365 -8.48 -12.43 4.76
CA TYR A 365 -7.53 -12.88 3.75
C TYR A 365 -7.95 -14.22 3.10
N ALA A 366 -8.44 -15.16 3.86
CA ALA A 366 -8.94 -16.43 3.32
C ALA A 366 -10.08 -16.19 2.33
N TYR A 367 -10.97 -15.25 2.64
CA TYR A 367 -12.10 -14.93 1.78
C TYR A 367 -11.64 -14.23 0.49
N SER A 368 -10.66 -13.32 0.55
CA SER A 368 -10.08 -12.69 -0.65
C SER A 368 -9.44 -13.72 -1.58
N GLN A 369 -8.64 -14.64 -1.04
CA GLN A 369 -8.01 -15.71 -1.81
C GLN A 369 -9.03 -16.69 -2.41
N LYS A 370 -10.07 -17.04 -1.66
CA LYS A 370 -11.17 -17.88 -2.15
C LYS A 370 -11.89 -17.27 -3.35
N THR A 371 -12.01 -15.95 -3.36
CA THR A 371 -12.70 -15.22 -4.46
C THR A 371 -11.85 -15.13 -5.71
N LEU A 372 -10.52 -14.98 -5.55
CA LEU A 372 -9.59 -14.77 -6.67
C LEU A 372 -9.05 -16.06 -7.27
N HIS A 373 -8.86 -17.11 -6.47
CA HIS A 373 -8.08 -18.28 -6.87
C HIS A 373 -8.80 -19.60 -6.64
N LYS A 374 -8.84 -20.45 -7.65
CA LYS A 374 -9.43 -21.80 -7.55
C LYS A 374 -8.66 -22.68 -6.54
N ASP A 375 -7.35 -22.49 -6.42
CA ASP A 375 -6.44 -23.22 -5.53
C ASP A 375 -6.23 -22.53 -4.17
N TRP A 376 -7.15 -21.66 -3.75
CA TRP A 376 -7.05 -20.84 -2.54
C TRP A 376 -6.67 -21.62 -1.28
N LYS A 377 -7.15 -22.87 -1.12
CA LYS A 377 -6.80 -23.70 0.05
C LYS A 377 -5.30 -23.98 0.13
N ARG A 378 -4.66 -24.26 -1.02
CA ARG A 378 -3.22 -24.49 -1.13
C ARG A 378 -2.45 -23.21 -0.85
N ARG A 379 -2.97 -22.07 -1.28
CA ARG A 379 -2.35 -20.76 -1.04
C ARG A 379 -2.34 -20.35 0.43
N MET A 380 -3.27 -20.86 1.25
CA MET A 380 -3.34 -20.53 2.68
C MET A 380 -2.05 -20.86 3.47
N VAL A 381 -1.16 -21.68 2.93
CA VAL A 381 0.18 -21.92 3.52
C VAL A 381 1.01 -20.62 3.65
N TYR A 382 0.72 -19.59 2.86
CA TYR A 382 1.41 -18.30 2.92
C TYR A 382 0.82 -17.31 3.93
N LEU A 383 -0.36 -17.60 4.50
CA LEU A 383 -0.99 -16.74 5.50
C LEU A 383 -0.14 -16.59 6.78
N PRO A 384 0.45 -17.64 7.35
CA PRO A 384 1.40 -17.49 8.47
C PRO A 384 2.58 -16.59 8.12
N VAL A 385 3.11 -16.68 6.89
CA VAL A 385 4.21 -15.81 6.44
C VAL A 385 3.78 -14.36 6.37
N LEU A 386 2.55 -14.07 5.88
CA LEU A 386 2.00 -12.72 5.90
C LEU A 386 1.91 -12.16 7.32
N ILE A 387 1.44 -12.98 8.28
CA ILE A 387 1.37 -12.60 9.70
C ILE A 387 2.77 -12.31 10.24
N MET A 388 3.74 -13.18 9.98
CA MET A 388 5.13 -12.98 10.41
C MET A 388 5.75 -11.69 9.82
N ILE A 389 5.49 -11.39 8.55
CA ILE A 389 5.96 -10.15 7.92
C ILE A 389 5.26 -8.95 8.56
N GLY A 390 3.94 -9.00 8.73
CA GLY A 390 3.16 -7.93 9.37
C GLY A 390 3.63 -7.62 10.79
N THR A 391 3.93 -8.66 11.58
CA THR A 391 4.50 -8.51 12.94
C THR A 391 5.92 -7.98 12.90
N GLY A 392 6.76 -8.49 11.99
CA GLY A 392 8.17 -8.08 11.88
C GLY A 392 8.37 -6.62 11.48
N ILE A 393 7.46 -6.04 10.65
CA ILE A 393 7.52 -4.62 10.29
C ILE A 393 6.87 -3.68 11.31
N ALA A 394 6.31 -4.21 12.41
CA ALA A 394 5.59 -3.39 13.39
C ALA A 394 6.45 -2.27 13.97
N ILE A 395 7.76 -2.48 14.16
CA ILE A 395 8.69 -1.46 14.65
C ILE A 395 8.81 -0.30 13.66
N VAL A 396 9.01 -0.60 12.38
CA VAL A 396 9.15 0.41 11.32
C VAL A 396 7.87 1.24 11.19
N ASN A 397 6.71 0.58 11.23
CA ASN A 397 5.42 1.25 11.13
C ASN A 397 5.07 2.02 12.42
N THR A 398 5.46 1.52 13.61
CA THR A 398 5.31 2.28 14.87
C THR A 398 6.12 3.57 14.83
N ARG A 399 7.36 3.53 14.31
CA ARG A 399 8.14 4.75 14.09
C ARG A 399 7.45 5.69 13.10
N ALA A 400 6.93 5.18 11.98
CA ALA A 400 6.21 5.96 10.98
C ALA A 400 4.98 6.66 11.60
N TRP A 401 4.23 5.94 12.43
CA TRP A 401 3.08 6.42 13.18
C TRP A 401 3.46 7.55 14.15
N LEU A 402 4.51 7.33 14.97
CA LEU A 402 5.02 8.33 15.91
C LEU A 402 5.51 9.58 15.18
N GLU A 403 6.29 9.44 14.11
CA GLU A 403 6.76 10.58 13.32
C GLU A 403 5.59 11.41 12.73
N ALA A 404 4.51 10.74 12.32
CA ALA A 404 3.32 11.41 11.80
C ALA A 404 2.60 12.24 12.89
N ILE A 405 2.38 11.66 14.08
CA ILE A 405 1.73 12.33 15.21
C ILE A 405 2.57 13.50 15.73
N LEU A 406 3.90 13.33 15.77
CA LEU A 406 4.83 14.36 16.25
C LEU A 406 5.17 15.43 15.20
N GLY A 407 4.63 15.31 13.97
CA GLY A 407 4.90 16.25 12.88
C GLY A 407 6.36 16.22 12.36
N ILE A 408 7.10 15.12 12.62
CA ILE A 408 8.49 14.99 12.21
C ILE A 408 8.55 14.81 10.69
N GLN A 409 9.29 15.68 10.00
CA GLN A 409 9.53 15.57 8.56
C GLN A 409 10.55 14.47 8.28
N SER A 410 10.32 13.68 7.23
CA SER A 410 11.26 12.68 6.74
C SER A 410 11.41 12.79 5.23
N SER A 411 12.62 12.53 4.72
CA SER A 411 12.88 12.52 3.28
C SER A 411 12.06 11.44 2.59
N PHE A 412 11.52 11.76 1.43
CA PHE A 412 10.83 10.77 0.59
C PHE A 412 11.85 9.76 0.05
N LYS A 413 11.65 8.48 0.40
CA LYS A 413 12.41 7.36 -0.15
C LYS A 413 11.48 6.56 -1.06
N ARG A 414 11.74 6.58 -2.37
CA ARG A 414 10.95 5.80 -3.31
C ARG A 414 11.16 4.28 -3.11
N THR A 415 10.19 3.50 -3.50
CA THR A 415 10.32 2.04 -3.61
C THR A 415 10.99 1.70 -4.93
N PRO A 416 12.18 1.07 -4.96
CA PRO A 416 12.85 0.67 -6.19
C PRO A 416 12.00 -0.28 -7.04
N LYS A 417 11.93 -0.02 -8.35
CA LYS A 417 11.29 -0.88 -9.34
C LYS A 417 12.37 -1.58 -10.15
N LEU A 418 12.35 -2.92 -10.17
CA LEU A 418 13.45 -3.73 -10.66
C LEU A 418 13.12 -4.47 -11.95
N LYS A 419 11.91 -4.28 -12.50
CA LYS A 419 11.40 -4.98 -13.70
C LYS A 419 11.44 -6.50 -13.52
N ILE A 420 11.04 -6.99 -12.34
CA ILE A 420 10.93 -8.43 -12.07
C ILE A 420 9.61 -8.92 -12.64
N GLU A 421 9.68 -9.70 -13.72
CA GLU A 421 8.50 -10.23 -14.42
C GLU A 421 8.44 -11.76 -14.39
N LYS A 422 9.62 -12.41 -14.37
CA LYS A 422 9.74 -13.85 -14.42
C LYS A 422 10.46 -14.38 -13.18
N ASN A 423 10.15 -15.62 -12.83
CA ASN A 423 10.84 -16.29 -11.72
C ASN A 423 12.35 -16.54 -11.99
N THR A 424 12.76 -16.42 -13.26
CA THR A 424 14.16 -16.54 -13.70
C THR A 424 14.93 -15.23 -13.62
N ASP A 425 14.26 -14.09 -13.39
CA ASP A 425 14.94 -12.79 -13.28
C ASP A 425 15.88 -12.76 -12.06
N VAL A 426 17.12 -12.33 -12.28
CA VAL A 426 18.13 -12.31 -11.23
C VAL A 426 18.13 -10.96 -10.54
N LEU A 427 17.61 -10.93 -9.31
CA LEU A 427 17.50 -9.72 -8.50
C LEU A 427 18.83 -8.99 -8.33
N LYS A 428 19.94 -9.74 -8.14
CA LYS A 428 21.28 -9.18 -7.91
C LYS A 428 21.81 -8.34 -9.07
N GLU A 429 21.40 -8.63 -10.29
CA GLU A 429 21.85 -7.90 -11.50
C GLU A 429 21.15 -6.53 -11.65
N ARG A 430 20.08 -6.29 -10.89
CA ARG A 430 19.25 -5.08 -10.98
C ARG A 430 19.30 -4.22 -9.72
N MET A 431 20.43 -4.23 -9.00
CA MET A 431 20.58 -3.57 -7.70
C MET A 431 21.01 -2.09 -7.78
N LYS A 432 20.94 -1.43 -8.94
CA LYS A 432 21.26 0.00 -9.07
C LYS A 432 20.52 0.88 -8.07
N TYR A 433 19.25 0.54 -7.81
CA TYR A 433 18.40 1.25 -6.86
C TYR A 433 18.11 0.36 -5.65
N THR A 434 18.82 0.59 -4.56
CA THR A 434 18.63 -0.17 -3.32
C THR A 434 18.36 0.75 -2.14
N VAL A 435 17.56 0.27 -1.19
CA VAL A 435 17.37 0.95 0.07
C VAL A 435 18.51 0.55 1.01
N PRO A 436 19.22 1.49 1.66
CA PRO A 436 20.27 1.17 2.62
C PRO A 436 19.74 0.35 3.79
N LEU A 437 20.64 -0.45 4.42
CA LEU A 437 20.32 -1.13 5.68
C LEU A 437 20.04 -0.07 6.75
N ASP A 438 18.92 -0.23 7.44
CA ASP A 438 18.49 0.68 8.49
C ASP A 438 18.78 0.10 9.88
N PHE A 439 19.00 0.95 10.87
CA PHE A 439 19.18 0.59 12.29
C PHE A 439 18.00 -0.25 12.85
N HIS A 440 16.82 -0.17 12.26
CA HIS A 440 15.66 -0.99 12.66
C HIS A 440 15.95 -2.49 12.70
N VAL A 441 16.91 -2.99 11.93
CA VAL A 441 17.32 -4.41 11.96
C VAL A 441 17.81 -4.80 13.36
N VAL A 442 18.55 -3.94 14.04
CA VAL A 442 18.99 -4.17 15.42
C VAL A 442 17.80 -4.26 16.36
N LEU A 443 16.84 -3.33 16.21
CA LEU A 443 15.61 -3.34 17.03
C LEU A 443 14.75 -4.57 16.77
N GLU A 444 14.67 -5.03 15.52
CA GLU A 444 13.97 -6.27 15.16
C GLU A 444 14.57 -7.47 15.90
N PHE A 445 15.88 -7.63 15.90
CA PHE A 445 16.53 -8.70 16.67
C PHE A 445 16.34 -8.54 18.17
N LEU A 446 16.49 -7.33 18.72
CA LEU A 446 16.26 -7.09 20.15
C LEU A 446 14.83 -7.45 20.57
N MET A 447 13.83 -7.09 19.77
CA MET A 447 12.43 -7.46 20.04
C MET A 447 12.21 -8.97 19.88
N GLY A 448 12.86 -9.61 18.91
CA GLY A 448 12.83 -11.05 18.77
C GLY A 448 13.39 -11.77 20.00
N PHE A 449 14.53 -11.31 20.51
CA PHE A 449 15.12 -11.85 21.74
C PHE A 449 14.29 -11.54 22.99
N TYR A 450 13.67 -10.33 23.05
CA TYR A 450 12.73 -9.99 24.12
C TYR A 450 11.53 -10.94 24.15
N CYS A 451 10.91 -11.22 23.00
CA CYS A 451 9.79 -12.17 22.90
C CYS A 451 10.24 -13.57 23.31
N LEU A 452 11.40 -14.03 22.84
CA LEU A 452 11.96 -15.35 23.19
C LEU A 452 12.26 -15.44 24.69
N GLY A 453 12.87 -14.42 25.28
CA GLY A 453 13.11 -14.35 26.73
C GLY A 453 11.80 -14.37 27.52
N THR A 454 10.75 -13.71 27.04
CA THR A 454 9.43 -13.72 27.67
C THR A 454 8.76 -15.10 27.54
N VAL A 455 8.99 -15.84 26.46
CA VAL A 455 8.56 -17.24 26.33
C VAL A 455 9.21 -18.11 27.41
N PHE A 456 10.52 -17.99 27.61
CA PHE A 456 11.21 -18.75 28.67
C PHE A 456 10.70 -18.35 30.06
N LEU A 457 10.51 -17.04 30.30
CA LEU A 457 9.93 -16.55 31.54
C LEU A 457 8.54 -17.12 31.80
N SER A 458 7.70 -17.18 30.77
CA SER A 458 6.36 -17.76 30.82
C SER A 458 6.38 -19.23 31.26
N PHE A 459 7.28 -20.03 30.70
CA PHE A 459 7.46 -21.43 31.14
C PHE A 459 7.98 -21.52 32.58
N ALA A 460 8.98 -20.70 32.96
CA ALA A 460 9.54 -20.70 34.32
C ALA A 460 8.49 -20.34 35.38
N LEU A 461 7.51 -19.49 35.03
CA LEU A 461 6.41 -19.08 35.90
C LEU A 461 5.15 -19.99 35.79
N GLY A 462 5.21 -21.08 35.02
CA GLY A 462 4.09 -22.01 34.85
C GLY A 462 2.89 -21.44 34.07
N LYS A 463 3.10 -20.45 33.20
CA LYS A 463 2.07 -19.73 32.47
C LYS A 463 2.22 -19.84 30.93
N PRO A 464 2.12 -21.05 30.34
CA PRO A 464 2.44 -21.28 28.93
C PRO A 464 1.39 -20.72 27.96
N GLN A 465 0.29 -20.13 28.41
CA GLN A 465 -0.85 -19.70 27.57
C GLN A 465 -0.48 -18.61 26.56
N ILE A 466 0.52 -17.77 26.87
CA ILE A 466 0.95 -16.69 25.99
C ILE A 466 2.05 -17.10 25.00
N VAL A 467 2.59 -18.32 25.13
CA VAL A 467 3.73 -18.81 24.33
C VAL A 467 3.43 -18.75 22.84
N GLY A 468 2.26 -19.23 22.41
CA GLY A 468 1.89 -19.23 20.99
C GLY A 468 1.89 -17.84 20.36
N PHE A 469 1.36 -16.86 21.09
CA PHE A 469 1.33 -15.48 20.68
C PHE A 469 2.77 -14.91 20.57
N LEU A 470 3.58 -15.01 21.61
CA LEU A 470 4.94 -14.50 21.63
C LEU A 470 5.85 -15.20 20.62
N ALA A 471 5.65 -16.49 20.36
CA ALA A 471 6.39 -17.23 19.35
C ALA A 471 6.18 -16.69 17.93
N ILE A 472 4.93 -16.33 17.57
CA ILE A 472 4.62 -15.72 16.27
C ILE A 472 5.38 -14.39 16.12
N TYR A 473 5.39 -13.56 17.15
CA TYR A 473 6.11 -12.28 17.13
C TYR A 473 7.64 -12.48 17.05
N ALA A 474 8.20 -13.38 17.86
CA ALA A 474 9.62 -13.69 17.81
C ALA A 474 10.04 -14.14 16.41
N LEU A 475 9.28 -15.09 15.82
CA LEU A 475 9.51 -15.56 14.45
C LEU A 475 9.39 -14.44 13.43
N GLY A 476 8.41 -13.56 13.56
CA GLY A 476 8.22 -12.41 12.66
C GLY A 476 9.41 -11.45 12.69
N PHE A 477 9.87 -11.05 13.88
CA PHE A 477 11.01 -10.16 14.04
C PHE A 477 12.31 -10.80 13.53
N PHE A 478 12.59 -12.05 13.89
CA PHE A 478 13.77 -12.76 13.38
C PHE A 478 13.72 -12.95 11.86
N TYR A 479 12.57 -13.28 11.30
CA TYR A 479 12.41 -13.48 9.86
C TYR A 479 12.67 -12.19 9.08
N VAL A 480 12.08 -11.07 9.48
CA VAL A 480 12.28 -9.78 8.82
C VAL A 480 13.71 -9.27 9.02
N GLY A 481 14.28 -9.41 10.22
CA GLY A 481 15.67 -9.09 10.51
C GLY A 481 16.64 -9.94 9.65
N TYR A 482 16.42 -11.25 9.55
CA TYR A 482 17.20 -12.14 8.70
C TYR A 482 17.15 -11.74 7.22
N LEU A 483 15.97 -11.46 6.67
CA LEU A 483 15.84 -11.00 5.29
C LEU A 483 16.61 -9.70 5.04
N SER A 484 16.57 -8.77 5.99
CA SER A 484 17.29 -7.49 5.91
C SER A 484 18.82 -7.71 5.92
N LEU A 485 19.34 -8.59 6.76
CA LEU A 485 20.77 -8.95 6.78
C LEU A 485 21.20 -9.67 5.49
N LYS A 486 20.37 -10.59 4.99
CA LYS A 486 20.63 -11.30 3.73
C LYS A 486 20.76 -10.32 2.56
N GLU A 487 19.88 -9.33 2.48
CA GLU A 487 19.94 -8.28 1.44
C GLU A 487 21.19 -7.41 1.60
N ALA A 488 21.58 -7.06 2.82
CA ALA A 488 22.81 -6.32 3.08
C ALA A 488 24.07 -7.09 2.62
N ALA A 489 24.13 -8.40 2.90
CA ALA A 489 25.24 -9.24 2.47
C ALA A 489 25.37 -9.31 0.93
N TRP A 490 24.27 -9.30 0.18
CA TRP A 490 24.30 -9.24 -1.29
C TRP A 490 24.92 -7.94 -1.80
N LYS A 491 24.62 -6.79 -1.15
CA LYS A 491 25.19 -5.49 -1.50
C LYS A 491 26.69 -5.44 -1.31
N PHE A 492 27.19 -5.95 -0.18
CA PHE A 492 28.63 -6.02 0.12
C PHE A 492 29.37 -6.92 -0.87
N GLY A 493 28.76 -8.03 -1.30
CA GLY A 493 29.35 -8.93 -2.31
C GLY A 493 29.43 -8.29 -3.70
N ALA A 494 28.39 -7.55 -4.12
CA ALA A 494 28.37 -6.86 -5.41
C ALA A 494 29.36 -5.69 -5.48
N SER A 495 29.52 -4.93 -4.39
CA SER A 495 30.49 -3.83 -4.30
C SER A 495 31.95 -4.31 -4.43
N LYS A 496 32.28 -5.50 -3.92
CA LYS A 496 33.62 -6.09 -4.04
C LYS A 496 33.92 -6.59 -5.47
N GLN A 497 32.92 -7.05 -6.22
CA GLN A 497 33.11 -7.49 -7.60
C GLN A 497 33.29 -6.31 -8.58
N GLY A 498 32.57 -5.21 -8.38
CA GLY A 498 32.74 -4.00 -9.19
C GLY A 498 34.08 -3.28 -8.97
N SER A 499 34.70 -3.42 -7.80
CA SER A 499 36.02 -2.84 -7.52
C SER A 499 37.21 -3.69 -8.06
N THR A 500 36.95 -4.91 -8.53
CA THR A 500 37.97 -5.79 -9.14
C THR A 500 37.98 -5.73 -10.67
N GLU A 501 36.97 -5.14 -11.32
CA GLU A 501 36.92 -4.98 -12.79
C GLU A 501 37.48 -3.64 -13.33
N GLU A 502 37.84 -2.69 -12.46
CA GLU A 502 38.50 -1.44 -12.88
C GLU A 502 40.02 -1.53 -12.67
N LEU A 503 40.70 -2.33 -13.50
CA LEU A 503 42.10 -2.13 -13.87
C LEU A 503 42.44 -2.86 -15.19
N PRO A 504 42.25 -2.26 -16.37
CA PRO A 504 43.15 -2.55 -17.49
C PRO A 504 44.43 -1.76 -17.24
N ALA A 505 45.51 -2.48 -17.00
CA ALA A 505 46.86 -1.95 -17.03
C ALA A 505 47.08 -1.25 -18.34
N GLN A 506 47.33 0.09 -18.32
CA GLN A 506 48.00 0.77 -19.39
C GLN A 506 49.47 0.35 -19.35
N ALA A 507 49.90 -0.40 -20.35
CA ALA A 507 51.27 -0.50 -20.79
C ALA A 507 51.41 0.10 -22.14
#